data_c45f47d18d600ffc93f77f1a41fe8611
#
_entry.id   c45f47d18d600ffc93f77f1a41fe8611
#
_cell.length_a   1.000
_cell.length_b   1.000
_cell.length_c   1.000
_cell.angle_alpha   90.00
_cell.angle_beta   90.00
_cell.angle_gamma   90.00
#
_symmetry.space_group_name_H-M   'P 1'
#
loop_
_entity.id
_entity.type
_entity.pdbx_description
1 polymer ?
#
loop_
_entity_poly.entity_id
_entity_poly.type
_entity_poly.pdbx_seq_one_letter_code
_entity_poly.pdbx_strand_id
1 'polypeptide(L)'
;MADGADPGRRYRVLLTEASSASAREVLTVLGRRRHEVGVMDSGGLNFTALSRWVKRRHRSPRFSADPERYLDALYQVLTHSSYDILLPTHEQLIALSRHREEFSRLGVGLAVPGFEAVRTAQDKAAAVRLFAELGLPQPDTALVADESELLAQTGRLPAYVKLPVATSSRGVWRVADPAQLSGTAALPQVREVFARGGEVLVQRALPGPIVMAQALFDRGSLVGAHTVLRKREGVQGSASSKVSLDLPEVHRHLAELGAALDWHGPLSVDAVLDERRRTVHHIDVNPRLVEPVNAELAGTDLVQRWLALSCGAELGPPPRARAGVRTHMLLMAVVRHAEVGRGRRAILTELARAAAGRGWYEGSQEELLPLRADPAGALLLGAISGCLLLSPRLWRRLAGSGAPAHALSPEGWRRLTEPRAH
;
A
#
# COMPACT_ATOMS: atom_id res chain seq x y z
N MET A 1 9.51 31.07 -10.98
CA MET A 1 10.61 30.80 -10.01
C MET A 1 9.96 30.03 -8.87
N ALA A 2 10.15 28.72 -8.82
CA ALA A 2 9.64 27.88 -7.73
C ALA A 2 10.60 28.07 -6.55
N ASP A 3 10.10 28.75 -5.51
CA ASP A 3 10.77 28.87 -4.23
C ASP A 3 10.88 27.46 -3.64
N GLY A 4 12.12 26.99 -3.42
CA GLY A 4 12.38 25.66 -2.88
C GLY A 4 11.56 25.42 -1.61
N ALA A 5 11.02 24.23 -1.43
CA ALA A 5 10.10 23.90 -0.35
C ALA A 5 10.63 24.37 1.00
N ASP A 6 10.03 25.44 1.53
CA ASP A 6 10.34 25.95 2.87
C ASP A 6 9.97 24.87 3.91
N PRO A 7 10.92 24.37 4.70
CA PRO A 7 10.67 23.35 5.73
C PRO A 7 9.66 23.78 6.80
N GLY A 8 9.38 25.10 6.92
CA GLY A 8 8.42 25.69 7.84
C GLY A 8 7.01 25.89 7.24
N ARG A 9 6.85 25.74 5.93
CA ARG A 9 5.57 26.02 5.26
C ARG A 9 4.51 25.00 5.64
N ARG A 10 3.34 25.46 6.04
CA ARG A 10 2.15 24.65 6.30
C ARG A 10 1.29 24.61 5.05
N TYR A 11 0.94 23.39 4.62
CA TYR A 11 0.08 23.15 3.47
C TYR A 11 -1.29 22.69 3.90
N ARG A 12 -2.30 23.01 3.09
CA ARG A 12 -3.63 22.40 3.13
C ARG A 12 -3.60 21.21 2.18
N VAL A 13 -3.64 20.02 2.74
CA VAL A 13 -3.44 18.75 2.01
C VAL A 13 -4.75 17.99 1.98
N LEU A 14 -5.17 17.56 0.80
CA LEU A 14 -6.28 16.62 0.63
C LEU A 14 -5.76 15.21 0.41
N LEU A 15 -6.16 14.26 1.27
CA LEU A 15 -5.94 12.83 1.06
C LEU A 15 -7.10 12.24 0.29
N THR A 16 -6.80 11.39 -0.70
CA THR A 16 -7.82 10.79 -1.57
C THR A 16 -8.72 9.76 -0.88
N GLU A 17 -8.39 9.34 0.35
CA GLU A 17 -9.24 8.42 1.10
C GLU A 17 -8.90 8.49 2.61
N ALA A 18 -9.73 7.83 3.43
CA ALA A 18 -9.68 7.91 4.88
C ALA A 18 -9.52 6.53 5.56
N SER A 19 -9.52 5.43 4.81
CA SER A 19 -9.78 4.09 5.35
C SER A 19 -8.58 3.17 5.41
N SER A 20 -7.54 3.39 4.60
CA SER A 20 -6.36 2.53 4.59
C SER A 20 -5.38 2.85 5.72
N ALA A 21 -4.53 1.87 6.05
CA ALA A 21 -3.40 2.08 6.96
C ALA A 21 -2.45 3.15 6.41
N SER A 22 -2.16 3.15 5.11
CA SER A 22 -1.30 4.14 4.45
C SER A 22 -1.84 5.56 4.60
N ALA A 23 -3.15 5.80 4.37
CA ALA A 23 -3.75 7.11 4.59
C ALA A 23 -3.64 7.56 6.05
N ARG A 24 -3.87 6.63 6.98
CA ARG A 24 -3.74 6.91 8.42
C ARG A 24 -2.31 7.29 8.80
N GLU A 25 -1.32 6.62 8.25
CA GLU A 25 0.08 6.91 8.52
C GLU A 25 0.54 8.22 7.88
N VAL A 26 0.16 8.49 6.62
CA VAL A 26 0.38 9.79 5.98
C VAL A 26 -0.26 10.92 6.80
N LEU A 27 -1.50 10.75 7.24
CA LEU A 27 -2.18 11.70 8.14
C LEU A 27 -1.39 11.93 9.44
N THR A 28 -0.80 10.86 10.02
CA THR A 28 0.01 10.94 11.23
C THR A 28 1.24 11.82 11.02
N VAL A 29 1.97 11.62 9.91
CA VAL A 29 3.16 12.42 9.56
C VAL A 29 2.76 13.88 9.33
N LEU A 30 1.74 14.14 8.52
CA LEU A 30 1.25 15.48 8.22
C LEU A 30 0.78 16.22 9.49
N GLY A 31 0.03 15.53 10.35
CA GLY A 31 -0.51 16.10 11.58
C GLY A 31 0.59 16.45 12.59
N ARG A 32 1.63 15.63 12.73
CA ARG A 32 2.80 15.93 13.57
C ARG A 32 3.55 17.17 13.08
N ARG A 33 3.57 17.41 11.77
CA ARG A 33 4.18 18.60 11.14
C ARG A 33 3.21 19.77 10.99
N ARG A 34 2.01 19.67 11.58
CA ARG A 34 0.99 20.74 11.67
C ARG A 34 0.43 21.19 10.31
N HIS A 35 0.42 20.35 9.29
CA HIS A 35 -0.33 20.59 8.06
C HIS A 35 -1.84 20.52 8.34
N GLU A 36 -2.63 21.23 7.55
CA GLU A 36 -4.10 21.13 7.59
C GLU A 36 -4.55 20.01 6.64
N VAL A 37 -5.21 18.97 7.17
CA VAL A 37 -5.56 17.80 6.38
C VAL A 37 -7.06 17.67 6.20
N GLY A 38 -7.49 17.61 4.95
CA GLY A 38 -8.79 17.12 4.53
C GLY A 38 -8.70 15.68 4.01
N VAL A 39 -9.81 14.96 4.07
CA VAL A 39 -9.89 13.58 3.55
C VAL A 39 -11.15 13.40 2.71
N MET A 40 -11.04 12.62 1.62
CA MET A 40 -12.20 12.05 0.94
C MET A 40 -12.69 10.85 1.74
N ASP A 41 -13.97 10.80 2.08
CA ASP A 41 -14.52 9.77 2.97
C ASP A 41 -15.82 9.18 2.40
N SER A 42 -15.78 7.91 2.07
CA SER A 42 -16.95 7.16 1.59
C SER A 42 -17.86 6.67 2.73
N GLY A 43 -17.56 7.06 3.97
CA GLY A 43 -18.33 6.72 5.17
C GLY A 43 -17.88 5.41 5.82
N GLY A 44 -18.52 5.09 6.95
CA GLY A 44 -18.20 3.93 7.77
C GLY A 44 -17.11 4.17 8.81
N LEU A 45 -16.81 3.15 9.60
CA LEU A 45 -15.72 3.17 10.57
C LEU A 45 -14.40 2.98 9.84
N ASN A 46 -13.51 3.96 9.96
CA ASN A 46 -12.20 3.94 9.31
C ASN A 46 -11.10 4.45 10.25
N PHE A 47 -9.82 4.27 9.87
CA PHE A 47 -8.68 4.59 10.71
C PHE A 47 -8.50 6.09 10.98
N THR A 48 -9.07 6.96 10.14
CA THR A 48 -8.99 8.41 10.32
C THR A 48 -10.22 9.00 11.02
N ALA A 49 -11.27 8.20 11.27
CA ALA A 49 -12.60 8.67 11.68
C ALA A 49 -12.58 9.60 12.89
N LEU A 50 -11.79 9.29 13.88
CA LEU A 50 -11.70 10.03 15.15
C LEU A 50 -10.42 10.84 15.29
N SER A 51 -9.57 10.90 14.24
CA SER A 51 -8.30 11.61 14.34
C SER A 51 -8.48 13.12 14.48
N ARG A 52 -7.79 13.72 15.47
CA ARG A 52 -7.78 15.16 15.69
C ARG A 52 -7.10 15.94 14.55
N TRP A 53 -6.33 15.27 13.71
CA TRP A 53 -5.60 15.87 12.60
C TRP A 53 -6.46 16.06 11.35
N VAL A 54 -7.61 15.38 11.24
CA VAL A 54 -8.56 15.61 10.15
C VAL A 54 -9.35 16.86 10.42
N LYS A 55 -9.17 17.91 9.60
CA LYS A 55 -9.86 19.19 9.71
C LYS A 55 -11.14 19.24 8.90
N ARG A 56 -11.17 18.56 7.74
CA ARG A 56 -12.35 18.51 6.87
C ARG A 56 -12.56 17.12 6.34
N ARG A 57 -13.83 16.68 6.24
CA ARG A 57 -14.24 15.42 5.63
C ARG A 57 -15.15 15.75 4.46
N HIS A 58 -14.77 15.28 3.30
CA HIS A 58 -15.54 15.42 2.08
C HIS A 58 -16.15 14.07 1.73
N ARG A 59 -17.49 14.05 1.64
CA ARG A 59 -18.21 12.83 1.30
C ARG A 59 -17.91 12.43 -0.15
N SER A 60 -17.56 11.17 -0.38
CA SER A 60 -17.26 10.65 -1.71
C SER A 60 -18.00 9.35 -1.99
N PRO A 61 -18.26 9.02 -3.26
CA PRO A 61 -18.60 7.67 -3.68
C PRO A 61 -17.50 6.68 -3.29
N ARG A 62 -17.84 5.39 -3.25
CA ARG A 62 -16.84 4.32 -3.08
C ARG A 62 -16.01 4.18 -4.36
N PHE A 63 -14.71 4.33 -4.26
CA PHE A 63 -13.81 4.30 -5.40
C PHE A 63 -13.87 2.98 -6.19
N SER A 64 -13.96 1.84 -5.51
CA SER A 64 -13.98 0.52 -6.16
C SER A 64 -15.15 0.29 -7.10
N ALA A 65 -16.30 0.91 -6.81
CA ALA A 65 -17.53 0.70 -7.57
C ALA A 65 -17.59 1.59 -8.82
N ASP A 66 -17.17 2.84 -8.68
CA ASP A 66 -17.27 3.84 -9.73
C ASP A 66 -16.12 4.87 -9.60
N PRO A 67 -14.97 4.59 -10.24
CA PRO A 67 -13.81 5.48 -10.19
C PRO A 67 -14.10 6.85 -10.82
N GLU A 68 -14.93 6.92 -11.87
CA GLU A 68 -15.22 8.18 -12.56
C GLU A 68 -16.07 9.09 -11.69
N ARG A 69 -17.17 8.58 -11.15
CA ARG A 69 -17.99 9.35 -10.22
C ARG A 69 -17.21 9.80 -8.96
N TYR A 70 -16.25 9.00 -8.55
CA TYR A 70 -15.33 9.39 -7.49
C TYR A 70 -14.45 10.58 -7.93
N LEU A 71 -13.90 10.55 -9.16
CA LEU A 71 -13.10 11.64 -9.72
C LEU A 71 -13.92 12.93 -9.85
N ASP A 72 -15.17 12.84 -10.29
CA ASP A 72 -16.08 13.99 -10.36
C ASP A 72 -16.26 14.64 -8.98
N ALA A 73 -16.51 13.81 -7.94
CA ALA A 73 -16.65 14.31 -6.57
C ALA A 73 -15.34 14.94 -6.06
N LEU A 74 -14.19 14.35 -6.36
CA LEU A 74 -12.88 14.88 -6.02
C LEU A 74 -12.61 16.21 -6.72
N TYR A 75 -12.92 16.32 -8.01
CA TYR A 75 -12.80 17.53 -8.80
C TYR A 75 -13.65 18.68 -8.22
N GLN A 76 -14.91 18.40 -7.86
CA GLN A 76 -15.79 19.37 -7.17
C GLN A 76 -15.20 19.83 -5.85
N VAL A 77 -14.65 18.94 -5.05
CA VAL A 77 -14.01 19.31 -3.76
C VAL A 77 -12.82 20.24 -4.01
N LEU A 78 -11.95 19.94 -4.97
CA LEU A 78 -10.78 20.77 -5.29
C LEU A 78 -11.15 22.13 -5.87
N THR A 79 -12.20 22.20 -6.67
CA THR A 79 -12.70 23.46 -7.26
C THR A 79 -13.32 24.39 -6.20
N HIS A 80 -14.02 23.83 -5.21
CA HIS A 80 -14.74 24.62 -4.19
C HIS A 80 -13.99 24.74 -2.85
N SER A 81 -12.79 24.16 -2.75
CA SER A 81 -11.99 24.19 -1.52
C SER A 81 -10.54 24.55 -1.82
N SER A 82 -9.96 25.37 -0.98
CA SER A 82 -8.59 25.85 -1.19
C SER A 82 -7.56 24.83 -0.66
N TYR A 83 -7.30 23.76 -1.38
CA TYR A 83 -6.19 22.84 -1.09
C TYR A 83 -4.96 23.22 -1.89
N ASP A 84 -3.79 23.09 -1.27
CA ASP A 84 -2.50 23.34 -1.92
C ASP A 84 -1.96 22.08 -2.60
N ILE A 85 -2.25 20.89 -2.01
CA ILE A 85 -1.70 19.62 -2.45
C ILE A 85 -2.78 18.53 -2.37
N LEU A 86 -2.80 17.66 -3.39
CA LEU A 86 -3.56 16.41 -3.43
C LEU A 86 -2.60 15.22 -3.30
N LEU A 87 -2.79 14.37 -2.29
CA LEU A 87 -1.99 13.15 -2.08
C LEU A 87 -2.82 11.89 -2.30
N PRO A 88 -2.57 11.13 -3.37
CA PRO A 88 -3.21 9.83 -3.59
C PRO A 88 -2.57 8.75 -2.70
N THR A 89 -3.22 8.44 -1.59
CA THR A 89 -2.69 7.52 -0.58
C THR A 89 -2.91 6.04 -0.92
N HIS A 90 -3.69 5.75 -1.96
CA HIS A 90 -3.93 4.36 -2.41
C HIS A 90 -4.16 4.31 -3.94
N GLU A 91 -4.97 3.37 -4.44
CA GLU A 91 -5.18 3.13 -5.87
C GLU A 91 -5.91 4.26 -6.61
N GLN A 92 -6.39 5.30 -5.93
CA GLN A 92 -6.83 6.54 -6.57
C GLN A 92 -5.72 7.18 -7.41
N LEU A 93 -4.44 6.89 -7.09
CA LEU A 93 -3.30 7.31 -7.92
C LEU A 93 -3.48 6.86 -9.38
N ILE A 94 -4.02 5.65 -9.61
CA ILE A 94 -4.25 5.10 -10.95
C ILE A 94 -5.20 5.99 -11.77
N ALA A 95 -6.34 6.33 -11.17
CA ALA A 95 -7.33 7.18 -11.82
C ALA A 95 -6.82 8.62 -12.03
N LEU A 96 -6.12 9.17 -11.02
CA LEU A 96 -5.48 10.48 -11.12
C LEU A 96 -4.39 10.54 -12.18
N SER A 97 -3.62 9.45 -12.35
CA SER A 97 -2.61 9.34 -13.39
C SER A 97 -3.22 9.45 -14.81
N ARG A 98 -4.38 8.80 -15.03
CA ARG A 98 -5.10 8.91 -16.31
C ARG A 98 -5.61 10.32 -16.59
N HIS A 99 -6.03 11.04 -15.56
CA HIS A 99 -6.62 12.38 -15.65
C HIS A 99 -5.65 13.49 -15.16
N ARG A 100 -4.34 13.22 -15.11
CA ARG A 100 -3.36 14.12 -14.50
C ARG A 100 -3.38 15.55 -15.05
N GLU A 101 -3.60 15.71 -16.36
CA GLU A 101 -3.63 17.03 -17.00
C GLU A 101 -4.84 17.85 -16.55
N GLU A 102 -5.98 17.22 -16.37
CA GLU A 102 -7.21 17.86 -15.88
C GLU A 102 -7.00 18.38 -14.45
N PHE A 103 -6.45 17.54 -13.56
CA PHE A 103 -6.19 17.93 -12.18
C PHE A 103 -5.06 18.96 -12.05
N SER A 104 -4.05 18.91 -12.91
CA SER A 104 -2.97 19.91 -12.94
C SER A 104 -3.48 21.32 -13.26
N ARG A 105 -4.52 21.45 -14.08
CA ARG A 105 -5.14 22.76 -14.41
C ARG A 105 -5.82 23.42 -13.22
N LEU A 106 -6.13 22.68 -12.15
CA LEU A 106 -6.69 23.23 -10.91
C LEU A 106 -5.66 23.99 -10.06
N GLY A 107 -4.38 23.96 -10.41
CA GLY A 107 -3.30 24.60 -9.66
C GLY A 107 -2.98 23.92 -8.33
N VAL A 108 -3.46 22.70 -8.12
CA VAL A 108 -3.16 21.88 -6.92
C VAL A 108 -1.91 21.05 -7.18
N GLY A 109 -0.98 21.05 -6.24
CA GLY A 109 0.24 20.23 -6.31
C GLY A 109 -0.10 18.73 -6.33
N LEU A 110 0.42 18.01 -7.34
CA LEU A 110 0.16 16.59 -7.55
C LEU A 110 1.36 15.91 -8.21
N ALA A 111 1.95 14.92 -7.55
CA ALA A 111 3.00 14.08 -8.11
C ALA A 111 2.44 12.67 -8.36
N VAL A 112 2.18 12.37 -9.62
CA VAL A 112 1.70 11.07 -10.10
C VAL A 112 2.42 10.69 -11.40
N PRO A 113 2.69 9.40 -11.65
CA PRO A 113 3.37 8.93 -12.86
C PRO A 113 2.47 9.03 -14.09
N GLY A 114 3.03 8.73 -15.26
CA GLY A 114 2.27 8.54 -16.49
C GLY A 114 1.37 7.30 -16.40
N PHE A 115 0.23 7.32 -17.10
CA PHE A 115 -0.78 6.25 -16.98
C PHE A 115 -0.25 4.89 -17.46
N GLU A 116 0.56 4.85 -18.53
CA GLU A 116 1.16 3.62 -19.03
C GLU A 116 2.14 2.99 -18.02
N ALA A 117 2.94 3.83 -17.32
CA ALA A 117 3.79 3.36 -16.23
C ALA A 117 2.96 2.72 -15.09
N VAL A 118 1.83 3.35 -14.76
CA VAL A 118 0.91 2.80 -13.74
C VAL A 118 0.28 1.49 -14.21
N ARG A 119 -0.12 1.38 -15.48
CA ARG A 119 -0.65 0.13 -16.03
C ARG A 119 0.36 -1.00 -15.90
N THR A 120 1.61 -0.75 -16.26
CA THR A 120 2.70 -1.73 -16.14
C THR A 120 2.94 -2.13 -14.68
N ALA A 121 2.97 -1.17 -13.75
CA ALA A 121 3.23 -1.46 -12.34
C ALA A 121 2.04 -2.15 -11.63
N GLN A 122 0.80 -1.86 -12.03
CA GLN A 122 -0.41 -2.44 -11.42
C GLN A 122 -0.71 -3.85 -11.92
N ASP A 123 -0.39 -4.14 -13.18
CA ASP A 123 -0.54 -5.48 -13.77
C ASP A 123 0.65 -6.35 -13.39
N LYS A 124 0.41 -7.38 -12.56
CA LYS A 124 1.47 -8.28 -12.07
C LYS A 124 2.16 -9.06 -13.19
N ALA A 125 1.48 -9.38 -14.28
CA ALA A 125 2.08 -10.04 -15.44
C ALA A 125 3.03 -9.08 -16.17
N ALA A 126 2.62 -7.85 -16.38
CA ALA A 126 3.47 -6.80 -16.95
C ALA A 126 4.67 -6.48 -16.05
N ALA A 127 4.47 -6.38 -14.73
CA ALA A 127 5.55 -6.13 -13.77
C ALA A 127 6.59 -7.27 -13.74
N VAL A 128 6.16 -8.54 -13.81
CA VAL A 128 7.06 -9.71 -13.88
C VAL A 128 7.90 -9.70 -15.17
N ARG A 129 7.31 -9.31 -16.30
CA ARG A 129 8.05 -9.14 -17.56
C ARG A 129 9.08 -8.03 -17.45
N LEU A 130 8.69 -6.88 -16.90
CA LEU A 130 9.60 -5.76 -16.68
C LEU A 130 10.76 -6.14 -15.76
N PHE A 131 10.52 -6.87 -14.66
CA PHE A 131 11.59 -7.38 -13.81
C PHE A 131 12.56 -8.28 -14.58
N ALA A 132 12.06 -9.16 -15.46
CA ALA A 132 12.90 -10.02 -16.29
C ALA A 132 13.73 -9.21 -17.30
N GLU A 133 13.13 -8.22 -17.97
CA GLU A 133 13.80 -7.32 -18.91
C GLU A 133 14.94 -6.52 -18.27
N LEU A 134 14.72 -6.07 -17.03
CA LEU A 134 15.72 -5.32 -16.25
C LEU A 134 16.73 -6.24 -15.53
N GLY A 135 16.58 -7.57 -15.61
CA GLY A 135 17.42 -8.51 -14.88
C GLY A 135 17.28 -8.41 -13.36
N LEU A 136 16.15 -7.88 -12.86
CA LEU A 136 15.89 -7.78 -11.44
C LEU A 136 15.52 -9.14 -10.84
N PRO A 137 16.10 -9.53 -9.69
CA PRO A 137 15.82 -10.81 -9.08
C PRO A 137 14.35 -10.97 -8.71
N GLN A 138 13.75 -12.07 -9.15
CA GLN A 138 12.38 -12.45 -8.82
C GLN A 138 12.30 -13.98 -8.65
N PRO A 139 11.28 -14.52 -7.95
CA PRO A 139 11.08 -15.96 -7.90
C PRO A 139 10.78 -16.53 -9.29
N ASP A 140 11.11 -17.81 -9.52
CA ASP A 140 10.68 -18.52 -10.72
C ASP A 140 9.17 -18.39 -10.90
N THR A 141 8.75 -17.73 -11.98
CA THR A 141 7.35 -17.34 -12.23
C THR A 141 6.95 -17.75 -13.64
N ALA A 142 5.85 -18.50 -13.77
CA ALA A 142 5.20 -18.76 -15.04
C ALA A 142 4.00 -17.84 -15.20
N LEU A 143 3.81 -17.33 -16.42
CA LEU A 143 2.58 -16.71 -16.88
C LEU A 143 1.81 -17.75 -17.68
N VAL A 144 0.58 -18.03 -17.32
CA VAL A 144 -0.25 -19.10 -17.90
C VAL A 144 -1.56 -18.54 -18.43
N ALA A 145 -1.95 -18.93 -19.63
CA ALA A 145 -3.09 -18.37 -20.35
C ALA A 145 -4.36 -19.25 -20.28
N ASP A 146 -4.24 -20.46 -19.77
CA ASP A 146 -5.38 -21.39 -19.64
C ASP A 146 -5.25 -22.34 -18.44
N GLU A 147 -6.31 -23.11 -18.19
CA GLU A 147 -6.39 -24.10 -17.10
C GLU A 147 -5.38 -25.23 -17.27
N SER A 148 -5.12 -25.68 -18.48
CA SER A 148 -4.20 -26.78 -18.77
C SER A 148 -2.76 -26.38 -18.45
N GLU A 149 -2.35 -25.18 -18.90
CA GLU A 149 -1.06 -24.61 -18.56
C GLU A 149 -0.89 -24.40 -17.05
N LEU A 150 -1.97 -23.93 -16.37
CA LEU A 150 -1.96 -23.76 -14.92
C LEU A 150 -1.72 -25.09 -14.20
N LEU A 151 -2.45 -26.15 -14.57
CA LEU A 151 -2.33 -27.48 -13.96
C LEU A 151 -0.98 -28.14 -14.24
N ALA A 152 -0.30 -27.79 -15.34
CA ALA A 152 1.05 -28.26 -15.64
C ALA A 152 2.13 -27.70 -14.70
N GLN A 153 1.83 -26.68 -13.87
CA GLN A 153 2.83 -26.01 -13.00
C GLN A 153 3.17 -26.77 -11.70
N THR A 154 2.89 -28.04 -11.60
CA THR A 154 3.16 -28.87 -10.39
C THR A 154 4.62 -28.85 -9.95
N GLY A 155 5.58 -28.72 -10.87
CA GLY A 155 7.01 -28.61 -10.57
C GLY A 155 7.44 -27.31 -9.87
N ARG A 156 6.54 -26.29 -9.78
CA ARG A 156 6.79 -25.04 -9.05
C ARG A 156 6.27 -25.06 -7.62
N LEU A 157 5.54 -26.07 -7.20
CA LEU A 157 4.96 -26.13 -5.86
C LEU A 157 6.02 -26.28 -4.76
N PRO A 158 5.84 -25.66 -3.59
CA PRO A 158 4.76 -24.74 -3.25
C PRO A 158 4.88 -23.40 -3.99
N ALA A 159 3.73 -22.83 -4.40
CA ALA A 159 3.68 -21.60 -5.20
C ALA A 159 2.57 -20.66 -4.74
N TYR A 160 2.59 -19.45 -5.29
CA TYR A 160 1.47 -18.50 -5.23
C TYR A 160 0.86 -18.39 -6.63
N VAL A 161 -0.45 -18.65 -6.72
CA VAL A 161 -1.25 -18.32 -7.90
C VAL A 161 -1.78 -16.91 -7.71
N LYS A 162 -1.55 -16.00 -8.68
CA LYS A 162 -1.92 -14.58 -8.55
C LYS A 162 -2.70 -14.14 -9.78
N LEU A 163 -3.80 -13.42 -9.57
CA LEU A 163 -4.46 -12.69 -10.65
C LEU A 163 -3.61 -11.49 -11.09
N PRO A 164 -3.67 -11.08 -12.37
CA PRO A 164 -2.86 -9.98 -12.90
C PRO A 164 -3.17 -8.66 -12.17
N VAL A 165 -4.44 -8.38 -11.92
CA VAL A 165 -4.87 -7.18 -11.20
C VAL A 165 -5.65 -7.58 -9.95
N ALA A 166 -5.07 -7.33 -8.80
CA ALA A 166 -5.68 -7.65 -7.51
C ALA A 166 -5.03 -6.84 -6.39
N THR A 167 -5.79 -6.51 -5.36
CA THR A 167 -5.36 -5.65 -4.25
C THR A 167 -5.59 -6.32 -2.90
N SER A 168 -4.77 -5.99 -1.92
CA SER A 168 -4.92 -6.43 -0.52
C SER A 168 -4.98 -7.95 -0.37
N SER A 169 -4.07 -8.66 -1.02
CA SER A 169 -3.98 -10.14 -1.04
C SER A 169 -5.23 -10.85 -1.62
N ARG A 170 -6.21 -10.12 -2.11
CA ARG A 170 -7.33 -10.70 -2.86
C ARG A 170 -6.82 -11.15 -4.22
N GLY A 171 -7.22 -12.35 -4.68
CA GLY A 171 -6.70 -12.91 -5.93
C GLY A 171 -5.26 -13.41 -5.84
N VAL A 172 -4.78 -13.73 -4.62
CA VAL A 172 -3.50 -14.39 -4.36
C VAL A 172 -3.74 -15.62 -3.49
N TRP A 173 -3.42 -16.79 -3.99
CA TRP A 173 -3.59 -18.06 -3.28
C TRP A 173 -2.29 -18.80 -3.15
N ARG A 174 -1.94 -19.21 -1.94
CA ARG A 174 -0.83 -20.12 -1.71
C ARG A 174 -1.31 -21.54 -2.00
N VAL A 175 -0.62 -22.24 -2.87
CA VAL A 175 -0.88 -23.62 -3.25
C VAL A 175 0.34 -24.48 -2.91
N ALA A 176 0.12 -25.54 -2.14
CA ALA A 176 1.20 -26.40 -1.67
C ALA A 176 1.28 -27.73 -2.41
N ASP A 177 0.18 -28.16 -3.03
CA ASP A 177 0.03 -29.47 -3.66
C ASP A 177 -0.87 -29.38 -4.91
N PRO A 178 -0.88 -30.42 -5.77
CA PRO A 178 -1.68 -30.44 -7.00
C PRO A 178 -3.19 -30.33 -6.78
N ALA A 179 -3.73 -30.82 -5.65
CA ALA A 179 -5.15 -30.71 -5.35
C ALA A 179 -5.58 -29.27 -5.08
N GLN A 180 -4.77 -28.52 -4.32
CA GLN A 180 -4.98 -27.09 -4.10
C GLN A 180 -4.82 -26.29 -5.40
N LEU A 181 -3.88 -26.68 -6.28
CA LEU A 181 -3.71 -26.05 -7.59
C LEU A 181 -4.98 -26.23 -8.44
N SER A 182 -5.52 -27.45 -8.52
CA SER A 182 -6.78 -27.74 -9.22
C SER A 182 -7.97 -27.00 -8.63
N GLY A 183 -8.06 -26.93 -7.29
CA GLY A 183 -9.09 -26.16 -6.61
C GLY A 183 -8.99 -24.67 -6.93
N THR A 184 -7.78 -24.12 -7.08
CA THR A 184 -7.55 -22.73 -7.45
C THR A 184 -7.89 -22.47 -8.92
N ALA A 185 -7.55 -23.37 -9.83
CA ALA A 185 -7.92 -23.31 -11.24
C ALA A 185 -9.46 -23.25 -11.44
N ALA A 186 -10.21 -23.95 -10.59
CA ALA A 186 -11.66 -23.99 -10.63
C ALA A 186 -12.34 -22.70 -10.12
N LEU A 187 -11.61 -21.77 -9.51
CA LEU A 187 -12.18 -20.52 -8.99
C LEU A 187 -12.77 -19.64 -10.11
N PRO A 188 -13.97 -19.09 -9.93
CA PRO A 188 -14.60 -18.23 -10.95
C PRO A 188 -13.72 -17.09 -11.41
N GLN A 189 -12.97 -16.46 -10.50
CA GLN A 189 -12.09 -15.34 -10.80
C GLN A 189 -10.91 -15.74 -11.71
N VAL A 190 -10.36 -16.96 -11.55
CA VAL A 190 -9.28 -17.49 -12.38
C VAL A 190 -9.81 -17.79 -13.78
N ARG A 191 -10.95 -18.48 -13.86
CA ARG A 191 -11.63 -18.78 -15.12
C ARG A 191 -12.05 -17.52 -15.88
N GLU A 192 -12.48 -16.49 -15.18
CA GLU A 192 -12.84 -15.21 -15.80
C GLU A 192 -11.61 -14.56 -16.47
N VAL A 193 -10.42 -14.63 -15.86
CA VAL A 193 -9.18 -14.13 -16.49
C VAL A 193 -8.90 -14.88 -17.78
N PHE A 194 -8.93 -16.19 -17.78
CA PHE A 194 -8.70 -17.03 -18.97
C PHE A 194 -9.75 -16.79 -20.07
N ALA A 195 -11.03 -16.73 -19.69
CA ALA A 195 -12.13 -16.47 -20.65
C ALA A 195 -11.99 -15.13 -21.38
N ARG A 196 -11.22 -14.21 -20.81
CA ARG A 196 -10.92 -12.89 -21.40
C ARG A 196 -9.57 -12.83 -22.13
N GLY A 197 -8.88 -13.96 -22.28
CA GLY A 197 -7.54 -13.99 -22.89
C GLY A 197 -6.44 -13.38 -22.01
N GLY A 198 -6.68 -13.27 -20.70
CA GLY A 198 -5.69 -12.80 -19.73
C GLY A 198 -4.82 -13.94 -19.20
N GLU A 199 -3.76 -13.57 -18.50
CA GLU A 199 -2.80 -14.52 -17.91
C GLU A 199 -2.87 -14.51 -16.39
N VAL A 200 -2.63 -15.66 -15.78
CA VAL A 200 -2.48 -15.84 -14.33
C VAL A 200 -1.03 -16.17 -14.03
N LEU A 201 -0.51 -15.67 -12.91
CA LEU A 201 0.86 -15.92 -12.48
C LEU A 201 0.91 -17.15 -11.57
N VAL A 202 1.89 -18.03 -11.80
CA VAL A 202 2.28 -19.08 -10.87
C VAL A 202 3.71 -18.84 -10.42
N GLN A 203 3.87 -18.27 -9.25
CA GLN A 203 5.14 -17.84 -8.69
C GLN A 203 5.60 -18.80 -7.59
N ARG A 204 6.80 -19.38 -7.71
CA ARG A 204 7.39 -20.26 -6.70
C ARG A 204 7.45 -19.54 -5.35
N ALA A 205 7.00 -20.21 -4.29
CA ALA A 205 7.11 -19.71 -2.93
C ALA A 205 8.57 -19.82 -2.46
N LEU A 206 9.20 -18.68 -2.18
CA LEU A 206 10.54 -18.64 -1.60
C LEU A 206 10.45 -18.60 -0.07
N PRO A 207 11.35 -19.31 0.63
CA PRO A 207 11.51 -19.13 2.06
C PRO A 207 12.22 -17.81 2.37
N GLY A 208 11.78 -17.14 3.42
CA GLY A 208 12.41 -15.90 3.89
C GLY A 208 11.39 -14.87 4.35
N PRO A 209 11.85 -13.86 5.09
CA PRO A 209 11.00 -12.77 5.53
C PRO A 209 10.70 -11.79 4.38
N ILE A 210 9.56 -11.11 4.50
CA ILE A 210 9.18 -10.06 3.54
C ILE A 210 9.92 -8.77 3.84
N VAL A 211 10.55 -8.22 2.82
CA VAL A 211 11.07 -6.85 2.76
C VAL A 211 10.04 -6.00 2.02
N MET A 212 9.71 -4.86 2.59
CA MET A 212 8.88 -3.84 1.99
C MET A 212 9.75 -2.63 1.68
N ALA A 213 9.85 -2.25 0.43
CA ALA A 213 10.62 -1.10 -0.02
C ALA A 213 9.68 0.02 -0.45
N GLN A 214 9.98 1.24 -0.01
CA GLN A 214 9.23 2.45 -0.32
C GLN A 214 10.15 3.37 -1.12
N ALA A 215 9.62 3.99 -2.16
CA ALA A 215 10.38 4.88 -3.02
C ALA A 215 9.58 6.12 -3.39
N LEU A 216 10.30 7.19 -3.70
CA LEU A 216 9.79 8.40 -4.31
C LEU A 216 10.68 8.76 -5.49
N PHE A 217 10.08 9.11 -6.60
CA PHE A 217 10.80 9.42 -7.85
C PHE A 217 10.40 10.78 -8.40
N ASP A 218 11.37 11.47 -8.99
CA ASP A 218 11.14 12.61 -9.87
C ASP A 218 11.53 12.22 -11.30
N ARG A 219 10.53 11.91 -12.13
CA ARG A 219 10.71 11.55 -13.55
C ARG A 219 11.84 10.54 -13.72
N GLY A 220 11.65 9.36 -13.17
CA GLY A 220 12.59 8.25 -13.20
C GLY A 220 13.74 8.33 -12.19
N SER A 221 14.08 9.51 -11.69
CA SER A 221 15.18 9.69 -10.72
C SER A 221 14.72 9.34 -9.30
N LEU A 222 15.42 8.43 -8.62
CA LEU A 222 15.14 8.05 -7.23
C LEU A 222 15.50 9.20 -6.29
N VAL A 223 14.51 9.84 -5.67
CA VAL A 223 14.69 10.97 -4.74
C VAL A 223 14.33 10.65 -3.29
N GLY A 224 13.76 9.49 -3.02
CA GLY A 224 13.48 8.99 -1.68
C GLY A 224 13.44 7.47 -1.68
N ALA A 225 14.03 6.82 -0.66
CA ALA A 225 14.01 5.37 -0.52
C ALA A 225 14.04 4.95 0.95
N HIS A 226 13.31 3.89 1.27
CA HIS A 226 13.32 3.27 2.58
C HIS A 226 13.02 1.79 2.48
N THR A 227 13.64 0.98 3.34
CA THR A 227 13.42 -0.47 3.40
C THR A 227 13.10 -0.92 4.80
N VAL A 228 12.09 -1.77 4.94
CA VAL A 228 11.72 -2.40 6.21
C VAL A 228 11.58 -3.90 6.05
N LEU A 229 11.96 -4.62 7.09
CA LEU A 229 11.71 -6.05 7.23
C LEU A 229 10.44 -6.26 8.05
N ARG A 230 9.48 -7.03 7.53
CA ARG A 230 8.34 -7.51 8.30
C ARG A 230 8.79 -8.55 9.31
N LYS A 231 8.76 -8.20 10.58
CA LYS A 231 9.16 -9.10 11.69
C LYS A 231 8.01 -9.96 12.17
N ARG A 232 6.78 -9.41 12.13
CA ARG A 232 5.57 -10.15 12.47
C ARG A 232 4.46 -9.84 11.47
N GLU A 233 3.75 -10.88 11.11
CA GLU A 233 2.56 -10.79 10.28
C GLU A 233 1.36 -10.28 11.08
N GLY A 234 0.60 -9.39 10.49
CA GLY A 234 -0.68 -8.88 10.94
C GLY A 234 -1.84 -9.56 10.20
N VAL A 235 -3.03 -9.01 10.36
CA VAL A 235 -4.24 -9.51 9.68
C VAL A 235 -4.07 -9.49 8.16
N GLN A 236 -4.54 -10.53 7.48
CA GLN A 236 -4.52 -10.67 6.02
C GLN A 236 -3.11 -10.51 5.39
N GLY A 237 -2.07 -10.95 6.10
CA GLY A 237 -0.70 -10.87 5.61
C GLY A 237 -0.03 -9.50 5.72
N SER A 238 -0.70 -8.47 6.28
CA SER A 238 -0.10 -7.16 6.57
C SER A 238 1.06 -7.28 7.57
N ALA A 239 1.78 -6.19 7.81
CA ALA A 239 2.76 -6.16 8.87
C ALA A 239 2.10 -5.79 10.22
N SER A 240 2.48 -6.45 11.31
CA SER A 240 2.16 -6.01 12.67
C SER A 240 3.39 -5.57 13.45
N SER A 241 4.59 -5.86 12.96
CA SER A 241 5.85 -5.33 13.46
C SER A 241 6.88 -5.28 12.34
N LYS A 242 7.64 -4.18 12.29
CA LYS A 242 8.65 -3.89 11.27
C LYS A 242 9.96 -3.44 11.92
N VAL A 243 11.05 -3.58 11.17
CA VAL A 243 12.35 -2.98 11.50
C VAL A 243 12.99 -2.43 10.23
N SER A 244 13.52 -1.21 10.28
CA SER A 244 14.23 -0.63 9.14
C SER A 244 15.53 -1.36 8.86
N LEU A 245 15.84 -1.53 7.57
CA LEU A 245 17.09 -2.13 7.08
C LEU A 245 17.81 -1.16 6.14
N ASP A 246 19.13 -1.28 6.08
CA ASP A 246 19.95 -0.68 5.04
C ASP A 246 20.28 -1.77 4.00
N LEU A 247 19.61 -1.71 2.85
CA LEU A 247 19.78 -2.64 1.72
C LEU A 247 20.09 -1.85 0.43
N PRO A 248 21.35 -1.50 0.18
CA PRO A 248 21.74 -0.71 -1.00
C PRO A 248 21.37 -1.39 -2.34
N GLU A 249 21.36 -2.72 -2.37
CA GLU A 249 20.89 -3.49 -3.53
C GLU A 249 19.44 -3.16 -3.89
N VAL A 250 18.55 -3.06 -2.89
CA VAL A 250 17.15 -2.70 -3.12
C VAL A 250 17.03 -1.28 -3.68
N HIS A 251 17.82 -0.34 -3.18
CA HIS A 251 17.81 1.03 -3.69
C HIS A 251 18.27 1.11 -5.15
N ARG A 252 19.27 0.28 -5.55
CA ARG A 252 19.70 0.16 -6.95
C ARG A 252 18.57 -0.40 -7.82
N HIS A 253 17.92 -1.50 -7.40
CA HIS A 253 16.78 -2.06 -8.12
C HIS A 253 15.62 -1.07 -8.27
N LEU A 254 15.32 -0.29 -7.21
CA LEU A 254 14.31 0.77 -7.28
C LEU A 254 14.70 1.85 -8.30
N ALA A 255 15.97 2.27 -8.33
CA ALA A 255 16.44 3.27 -9.29
C ALA A 255 16.30 2.78 -10.73
N GLU A 256 16.68 1.53 -11.02
CA GLU A 256 16.53 0.90 -12.33
C GLU A 256 15.05 0.80 -12.74
N LEU A 257 14.19 0.36 -11.83
CA LEU A 257 12.74 0.26 -12.06
C LEU A 257 12.10 1.64 -12.33
N GLY A 258 12.43 2.64 -11.50
CA GLY A 258 11.90 3.99 -11.65
C GLY A 258 12.33 4.65 -12.95
N ALA A 259 13.60 4.47 -13.36
CA ALA A 259 14.14 4.98 -14.62
C ALA A 259 13.44 4.33 -15.83
N ALA A 260 13.25 3.00 -15.82
CA ALA A 260 12.59 2.28 -16.90
C ALA A 260 11.12 2.69 -17.09
N LEU A 261 10.45 3.07 -16.00
CA LEU A 261 9.04 3.51 -16.02
C LEU A 261 8.86 5.03 -16.18
N ASP A 262 9.94 5.83 -16.22
CA ASP A 262 9.87 7.30 -16.09
C ASP A 262 8.92 7.69 -14.92
N TRP A 263 9.07 6.99 -13.79
CA TRP A 263 8.14 7.11 -12.69
C TRP A 263 8.21 8.47 -12.01
N HIS A 264 7.06 9.07 -11.72
CA HIS A 264 6.98 10.32 -10.96
C HIS A 264 6.01 10.18 -9.78
N GLY A 265 6.49 10.42 -8.56
CA GLY A 265 5.71 10.22 -7.34
C GLY A 265 6.06 8.94 -6.58
N PRO A 266 5.17 8.45 -5.71
CA PRO A 266 5.43 7.34 -4.81
C PRO A 266 5.27 5.97 -5.48
N LEU A 267 6.10 5.01 -5.05
CA LEU A 267 6.04 3.59 -5.40
C LEU A 267 6.45 2.75 -4.20
N SER A 268 5.90 1.55 -4.06
CA SER A 268 6.40 0.56 -3.10
C SER A 268 6.54 -0.80 -3.77
N VAL A 269 7.54 -1.56 -3.33
CA VAL A 269 7.83 -2.89 -3.87
C VAL A 269 8.01 -3.87 -2.72
N ASP A 270 7.36 -5.02 -2.82
CA ASP A 270 7.53 -6.11 -1.86
C ASP A 270 8.49 -7.16 -2.42
N ALA A 271 9.34 -7.69 -1.55
CA ALA A 271 10.33 -8.71 -1.89
C ALA A 271 10.48 -9.76 -0.78
N VAL A 272 10.99 -10.93 -1.12
CA VAL A 272 11.46 -11.94 -0.15
C VAL A 272 12.97 -11.83 0.00
N LEU A 273 13.46 -11.75 1.24
CA LEU A 273 14.88 -11.75 1.54
C LEU A 273 15.39 -13.20 1.70
N ASP A 274 16.28 -13.63 0.81
CA ASP A 274 17.12 -14.79 1.08
C ASP A 274 18.20 -14.39 2.10
N GLU A 275 17.97 -14.73 3.37
CA GLU A 275 18.89 -14.37 4.46
C GLU A 275 20.28 -15.02 4.32
N ARG A 276 20.37 -16.17 3.65
CA ARG A 276 21.64 -16.87 3.44
C ARG A 276 22.50 -16.17 2.39
N ARG A 277 21.89 -15.80 1.27
CA ARG A 277 22.58 -15.11 0.16
C ARG A 277 22.58 -13.60 0.31
N ARG A 278 21.78 -13.07 1.23
CA ARG A 278 21.51 -11.63 1.42
C ARG A 278 21.01 -10.95 0.14
N THR A 279 20.28 -11.68 -0.69
CA THR A 279 19.66 -11.19 -1.93
C THR A 279 18.16 -11.04 -1.74
N VAL A 280 17.55 -10.10 -2.44
CA VAL A 280 16.11 -9.90 -2.44
C VAL A 280 15.50 -10.36 -3.75
N HIS A 281 14.33 -10.98 -3.68
CA HIS A 281 13.56 -11.38 -4.85
C HIS A 281 12.23 -10.64 -4.85
N HIS A 282 12.02 -9.77 -5.84
CA HIS A 282 10.82 -8.94 -5.95
C HIS A 282 9.58 -9.78 -6.25
N ILE A 283 8.49 -9.53 -5.53
CA ILE A 283 7.26 -10.34 -5.64
C ILE A 283 6.01 -9.53 -5.97
N ASP A 284 6.02 -8.22 -5.75
CA ASP A 284 4.88 -7.36 -6.05
C ASP A 284 5.29 -5.88 -6.16
N VAL A 285 4.57 -5.12 -7.00
CA VAL A 285 4.71 -3.67 -7.12
C VAL A 285 3.41 -3.01 -6.70
N ASN A 286 3.52 -2.00 -5.87
CA ASN A 286 2.39 -1.21 -5.39
C ASN A 286 2.57 0.25 -5.87
N PRO A 287 1.76 0.75 -6.81
CA PRO A 287 1.87 2.12 -7.33
C PRO A 287 1.36 3.17 -6.32
N ARG A 288 1.93 3.19 -5.13
CA ARG A 288 1.59 4.08 -4.01
C ARG A 288 2.63 4.02 -2.90
N LEU A 289 2.59 4.98 -1.97
CA LEU A 289 3.40 4.93 -0.76
C LEU A 289 2.69 4.06 0.30
N VAL A 290 3.30 2.94 0.66
CA VAL A 290 2.75 2.01 1.64
C VAL A 290 3.37 2.29 3.02
N GLU A 291 2.54 2.64 4.02
CA GLU A 291 2.90 2.68 5.45
C GLU A 291 4.20 3.45 5.78
N PRO A 292 4.26 4.80 5.59
CA PRO A 292 5.51 5.56 5.63
C PRO A 292 6.02 5.96 7.03
N VAL A 293 5.34 5.64 8.12
CA VAL A 293 5.75 6.12 9.47
C VAL A 293 7.10 5.56 9.89
N ASN A 294 7.44 4.31 9.53
CA ASN A 294 8.78 3.78 9.82
C ASN A 294 9.86 4.57 9.07
N ALA A 295 9.61 4.96 7.82
CA ALA A 295 10.49 5.80 7.02
C ALA A 295 10.74 7.17 7.68
N GLU A 296 9.66 7.83 8.14
CA GLU A 296 9.75 9.09 8.88
C GLU A 296 10.61 8.95 10.14
N LEU A 297 10.37 7.89 10.92
CA LEU A 297 11.14 7.61 12.14
C LEU A 297 12.60 7.24 11.86
N ALA A 298 12.88 6.66 10.70
CA ALA A 298 14.23 6.34 10.24
C ALA A 298 14.97 7.54 9.65
N GLY A 299 14.28 8.67 9.41
CA GLY A 299 14.88 9.92 8.95
C GLY A 299 14.93 10.10 7.43
N THR A 300 14.07 9.37 6.68
CA THR A 300 13.99 9.52 5.22
C THR A 300 12.96 10.53 4.75
N ASP A 301 12.09 11.00 5.63
CA ASP A 301 11.10 12.08 5.38
C ASP A 301 10.30 11.92 4.07
N LEU A 302 9.92 10.69 3.71
CA LEU A 302 9.27 10.41 2.43
C LEU A 302 8.01 11.24 2.17
N VAL A 303 7.18 11.47 3.20
CA VAL A 303 5.95 12.25 3.05
C VAL A 303 6.27 13.73 2.80
N GLN A 304 7.28 14.31 3.47
CA GLN A 304 7.68 15.70 3.24
C GLN A 304 8.28 15.89 1.85
N ARG A 305 9.13 14.94 1.44
CA ARG A 305 9.67 14.93 0.07
C ARG A 305 8.58 14.79 -0.98
N TRP A 306 7.54 14.00 -0.70
CA TRP A 306 6.39 13.88 -1.58
C TRP A 306 5.59 15.19 -1.67
N LEU A 307 5.37 15.90 -0.56
CA LEU A 307 4.78 17.25 -0.59
C LEU A 307 5.61 18.21 -1.45
N ALA A 308 6.91 18.25 -1.23
CA ALA A 308 7.82 19.11 -1.97
C ALA A 308 7.81 18.80 -3.48
N LEU A 309 7.89 17.52 -3.84
CA LEU A 309 7.78 17.05 -5.22
C LEU A 309 6.44 17.46 -5.85
N SER A 310 5.33 17.31 -5.11
CA SER A 310 4.00 17.71 -5.59
C SER A 310 3.89 19.22 -5.86
N CYS A 311 4.70 20.03 -5.20
CA CYS A 311 4.82 21.47 -5.45
C CYS A 311 5.87 21.83 -6.54
N GLY A 312 6.44 20.83 -7.20
CA GLY A 312 7.45 21.06 -8.26
C GLY A 312 8.85 21.41 -7.74
N ALA A 313 9.14 21.13 -6.46
CA ALA A 313 10.47 21.34 -5.92
C ALA A 313 11.47 20.29 -6.45
N GLU A 314 12.66 20.74 -6.83
CA GLU A 314 13.77 19.84 -7.13
C GLU A 314 14.29 19.19 -5.85
N LEU A 315 14.39 17.86 -5.88
CA LEU A 315 14.85 17.08 -4.74
C LEU A 315 16.22 16.45 -5.03
N GLY A 316 17.14 16.61 -4.10
CA GLY A 316 18.40 15.87 -4.12
C GLY A 316 18.21 14.36 -3.88
N PRO A 317 19.31 13.58 -3.92
CA PRO A 317 19.29 12.13 -3.73
C PRO A 317 18.62 11.74 -2.42
N PRO A 318 18.17 10.45 -2.28
CA PRO A 318 17.51 9.98 -1.07
C PRO A 318 18.43 10.12 0.16
N PRO A 319 17.91 10.64 1.29
CA PRO A 319 18.65 10.64 2.54
C PRO A 319 18.86 9.20 3.03
N ARG A 320 19.97 8.95 3.70
CA ARG A 320 20.27 7.64 4.25
C ARG A 320 19.38 7.35 5.46
N ALA A 321 18.64 6.25 5.40
CA ALA A 321 17.80 5.77 6.50
C ALA A 321 18.66 5.23 7.66
N ARG A 322 18.20 5.44 8.89
CA ARG A 322 18.73 4.73 10.05
C ARG A 322 18.20 3.29 10.05
N ALA A 323 19.10 2.31 10.08
CA ALA A 323 18.73 0.91 10.28
C ALA A 323 18.38 0.63 11.76
N GLY A 324 17.59 -0.42 12.00
CA GLY A 324 17.24 -0.89 13.35
C GLY A 324 16.08 -0.13 14.00
N VAL A 325 15.42 0.81 13.33
CA VAL A 325 14.23 1.48 13.85
C VAL A 325 13.06 0.51 13.86
N ARG A 326 12.56 0.24 15.09
CA ARG A 326 11.49 -0.74 15.34
C ARG A 326 10.14 -0.04 15.43
N THR A 327 9.16 -0.59 14.74
CA THR A 327 7.79 -0.10 14.75
C THR A 327 6.78 -1.24 14.84
N HIS A 328 5.56 -0.93 15.26
CA HIS A 328 4.47 -1.90 15.35
C HIS A 328 3.12 -1.26 15.04
N MET A 329 2.16 -2.12 14.69
CA MET A 329 0.74 -1.82 14.53
C MET A 329 -0.05 -2.75 15.45
N LEU A 330 -0.35 -2.31 16.69
CA LEU A 330 -1.04 -3.11 17.69
C LEU A 330 -2.39 -3.64 17.20
N LEU A 331 -3.15 -2.80 16.52
CA LEU A 331 -4.46 -3.21 16.00
C LEU A 331 -4.34 -4.38 15.01
N MET A 332 -3.34 -4.37 14.12
CA MET A 332 -3.10 -5.44 13.16
C MET A 332 -2.73 -6.76 13.85
N ALA A 333 -1.96 -6.70 14.94
CA ALA A 333 -1.62 -7.86 15.76
C ALA A 333 -2.86 -8.42 16.49
N VAL A 334 -3.69 -7.56 17.07
CA VAL A 334 -4.92 -7.94 17.78
C VAL A 334 -5.90 -8.64 16.84
N VAL A 335 -6.15 -8.07 15.66
CA VAL A 335 -7.07 -8.65 14.65
C VAL A 335 -6.50 -9.97 14.11
N ARG A 336 -5.17 -10.09 13.95
CA ARG A 336 -4.52 -11.34 13.53
C ARG A 336 -4.77 -12.49 14.51
N HIS A 337 -4.74 -12.24 15.82
CA HIS A 337 -5.07 -13.28 16.79
C HIS A 337 -6.49 -13.84 16.61
N ALA A 338 -7.45 -12.98 16.28
CA ALA A 338 -8.80 -13.41 15.98
C ALA A 338 -8.89 -14.18 14.64
N GLU A 339 -8.19 -13.74 13.62
CA GLU A 339 -8.11 -14.37 12.30
C GLU A 339 -7.59 -15.82 12.38
N VAL A 340 -6.49 -16.02 13.10
CA VAL A 340 -5.86 -17.36 13.24
C VAL A 340 -6.45 -18.21 14.36
N GLY A 341 -7.56 -17.80 14.97
CA GLY A 341 -8.28 -18.59 15.95
C GLY A 341 -7.61 -18.73 17.31
N ARG A 342 -6.62 -17.89 17.66
CA ARG A 342 -5.92 -17.96 18.96
C ARG A 342 -6.76 -17.60 20.19
N GLY A 343 -7.98 -17.08 19.96
CA GLY A 343 -8.95 -16.81 20.99
C GLY A 343 -8.70 -15.56 21.84
N ARG A 344 -9.63 -15.32 22.80
CA ARG A 344 -9.66 -14.09 23.62
C ARG A 344 -8.43 -13.90 24.50
N ARG A 345 -7.87 -14.99 25.04
CA ARG A 345 -6.67 -14.92 25.90
C ARG A 345 -5.47 -14.35 25.17
N ALA A 346 -5.27 -14.73 23.90
CA ALA A 346 -4.17 -14.20 23.09
C ALA A 346 -4.35 -12.70 22.82
N ILE A 347 -5.57 -12.24 22.55
CA ILE A 347 -5.90 -10.82 22.37
C ILE A 347 -5.57 -10.03 23.64
N LEU A 348 -6.04 -10.50 24.83
CA LEU A 348 -5.76 -9.84 26.10
C LEU A 348 -4.26 -9.82 26.42
N THR A 349 -3.55 -10.91 26.15
CA THR A 349 -2.09 -10.99 26.36
C THR A 349 -1.35 -10.01 25.43
N GLU A 350 -1.77 -9.87 24.18
CA GLU A 350 -1.17 -8.92 23.23
C GLU A 350 -1.37 -7.47 23.69
N LEU A 351 -2.59 -7.12 24.11
CA LEU A 351 -2.91 -5.79 24.67
C LEU A 351 -2.08 -5.50 25.95
N ALA A 352 -1.97 -6.48 26.85
CA ALA A 352 -1.20 -6.34 28.08
C ALA A 352 0.31 -6.16 27.81
N ARG A 353 0.88 -6.91 26.85
CA ARG A 353 2.27 -6.76 26.41
C ARG A 353 2.54 -5.39 25.81
N ALA A 354 1.62 -4.91 24.96
CA ALA A 354 1.74 -3.57 24.38
C ALA A 354 1.68 -2.49 25.44
N ALA A 355 0.73 -2.56 26.38
CA ALA A 355 0.61 -1.62 27.49
C ALA A 355 1.84 -1.62 28.39
N ALA A 356 2.46 -2.78 28.63
CA ALA A 356 3.68 -2.93 29.42
C ALA A 356 4.98 -2.64 28.65
N GLY A 357 4.91 -2.36 27.33
CA GLY A 357 6.08 -2.15 26.48
C GLY A 357 7.02 -3.36 26.41
N ARG A 358 6.47 -4.60 26.45
CA ARG A 358 7.27 -5.84 26.51
C ARG A 358 7.29 -6.60 25.19
N GLY A 359 8.35 -7.35 24.95
CA GLY A 359 8.52 -8.20 23.77
C GLY A 359 8.68 -7.36 22.49
N TRP A 360 7.78 -7.50 21.53
CA TRP A 360 7.83 -6.76 20.26
C TRP A 360 7.62 -5.26 20.42
N TYR A 361 7.03 -4.83 21.53
CA TYR A 361 6.72 -3.43 21.84
C TYR A 361 7.87 -2.70 22.54
N GLU A 362 8.86 -3.43 23.03
CA GLU A 362 10.04 -2.85 23.67
C GLU A 362 10.90 -2.09 22.68
N GLY A 363 11.14 -0.79 22.92
CA GLY A 363 11.87 0.09 22.02
C GLY A 363 11.23 0.30 20.66
N SER A 364 9.94 -0.03 20.51
CA SER A 364 9.17 0.05 19.25
C SER A 364 8.13 1.17 19.32
N GLN A 365 7.85 1.83 18.19
CA GLN A 365 6.85 2.90 18.11
C GLN A 365 5.61 2.44 17.35
N GLU A 366 4.43 2.88 17.83
CA GLU A 366 3.14 2.62 17.17
C GLU A 366 2.99 3.49 15.93
N GLU A 367 2.68 2.86 14.78
CA GLU A 367 2.53 3.53 13.50
C GLU A 367 1.08 3.97 13.22
N LEU A 368 0.14 3.04 13.40
CA LEU A 368 -1.24 3.22 12.94
C LEU A 368 -2.06 4.10 13.88
N LEU A 369 -1.99 3.83 15.19
CA LEU A 369 -2.76 4.53 16.20
C LEU A 369 -1.85 5.10 17.30
N PRO A 370 -1.08 6.16 17.03
CA PRO A 370 -0.12 6.72 17.97
C PRO A 370 -0.83 7.45 19.13
N LEU A 371 -1.28 6.69 20.15
CA LEU A 371 -2.19 7.14 21.22
C LEU A 371 -1.68 8.36 21.98
N ARG A 372 -0.37 8.53 22.13
CA ARG A 372 0.21 9.73 22.79
C ARG A 372 0.02 11.00 21.95
N ALA A 373 0.09 10.87 20.64
CA ALA A 373 -0.02 11.99 19.71
C ALA A 373 -1.45 12.22 19.22
N ASP A 374 -2.27 11.17 19.15
CA ASP A 374 -3.68 11.19 18.75
C ASP A 374 -4.53 10.26 19.64
N PRO A 375 -4.90 10.73 20.85
CA PRO A 375 -5.55 9.90 21.88
C PRO A 375 -6.88 9.29 21.43
N ALA A 376 -7.58 9.92 20.49
CA ALA A 376 -8.86 9.41 20.00
C ALA A 376 -8.72 8.05 19.30
N GLY A 377 -7.52 7.68 18.83
CA GLY A 377 -7.22 6.33 18.35
C GLY A 377 -7.45 5.23 19.39
N ALA A 378 -7.38 5.56 20.70
CA ALA A 378 -7.69 4.62 21.79
C ALA A 378 -9.14 4.14 21.76
N LEU A 379 -10.07 5.01 21.36
CA LEU A 379 -11.49 4.65 21.23
C LEU A 379 -11.69 3.62 20.12
N LEU A 380 -11.02 3.80 18.99
CA LEU A 380 -11.07 2.85 17.89
C LEU A 380 -10.44 1.50 18.27
N LEU A 381 -9.25 1.52 18.87
CA LEU A 381 -8.58 0.32 19.37
C LEU A 381 -9.45 -0.41 20.40
N GLY A 382 -10.02 0.32 21.36
CA GLY A 382 -10.89 -0.21 22.39
C GLY A 382 -12.17 -0.84 21.82
N ALA A 383 -12.85 -0.14 20.91
CA ALA A 383 -14.07 -0.62 20.27
C ALA A 383 -13.82 -1.91 19.46
N ILE A 384 -12.79 -1.93 18.61
CA ILE A 384 -12.45 -3.12 17.82
C ILE A 384 -12.02 -4.27 18.74
N SER A 385 -11.14 -4.02 19.71
CA SER A 385 -10.71 -5.05 20.67
C SER A 385 -11.88 -5.60 21.48
N GLY A 386 -12.79 -4.73 21.95
CA GLY A 386 -14.02 -5.13 22.65
C GLY A 386 -14.91 -6.01 21.79
N CYS A 387 -15.17 -5.63 20.55
CA CYS A 387 -15.92 -6.46 19.60
C CYS A 387 -15.27 -7.84 19.40
N LEU A 388 -13.95 -7.92 19.28
CA LEU A 388 -13.22 -9.18 19.10
C LEU A 388 -13.19 -10.03 20.37
N LEU A 389 -13.20 -9.42 21.56
CA LEU A 389 -13.32 -10.12 22.82
C LEU A 389 -14.73 -10.69 23.03
N LEU A 390 -15.76 -10.00 22.55
CA LEU A 390 -17.14 -10.53 22.54
C LEU A 390 -17.28 -11.67 21.52
N SER A 391 -16.83 -11.44 20.28
CA SER A 391 -16.86 -12.45 19.21
C SER A 391 -15.65 -12.33 18.28
N PRO A 392 -14.65 -13.22 18.39
CA PRO A 392 -13.50 -13.21 17.49
C PRO A 392 -13.86 -13.30 16.00
N ARG A 393 -14.99 -13.95 15.65
CA ARG A 393 -15.44 -14.08 14.25
C ARG A 393 -15.75 -12.75 13.56
N LEU A 394 -15.96 -11.67 14.31
CA LEU A 394 -16.20 -10.34 13.76
C LEU A 394 -14.99 -9.76 13.00
N TRP A 395 -13.80 -10.35 13.14
CA TRP A 395 -12.62 -9.92 12.41
C TRP A 395 -12.84 -9.85 10.89
N ARG A 396 -13.64 -10.78 10.33
CA ARG A 396 -13.96 -10.82 8.88
C ARG A 396 -14.67 -9.56 8.41
N ARG A 397 -15.61 -9.04 9.22
CA ARG A 397 -16.32 -7.79 8.92
C ARG A 397 -15.43 -6.58 9.07
N LEU A 398 -14.62 -6.56 10.13
CA LEU A 398 -13.71 -5.45 10.43
C LEU A 398 -12.60 -5.31 9.38
N ALA A 399 -11.97 -6.43 8.98
CA ALA A 399 -10.89 -6.43 7.99
C ALA A 399 -11.39 -6.18 6.54
N GLY A 400 -12.65 -6.49 6.23
CA GLY A 400 -13.22 -6.35 4.88
C GLY A 400 -13.88 -5.01 4.58
N SER A 401 -14.19 -4.21 5.59
CA SER A 401 -15.09 -3.05 5.45
C SER A 401 -14.46 -1.85 4.74
N GLY A 402 -13.15 -1.67 4.83
CA GLY A 402 -12.44 -0.49 4.29
C GLY A 402 -12.05 -0.62 2.82
N ALA A 403 -11.73 -1.81 2.35
CA ALA A 403 -11.17 -2.03 1.01
C ALA A 403 -11.97 -1.40 -0.16
N PRO A 404 -13.31 -1.44 -0.19
CA PRO A 404 -14.07 -0.79 -1.27
C PRO A 404 -13.92 0.72 -1.36
N ALA A 405 -13.42 1.38 -0.32
CA ALA A 405 -13.21 2.82 -0.33
C ALA A 405 -11.95 3.24 -1.11
N HIS A 406 -10.94 2.37 -1.16
CA HIS A 406 -9.62 2.71 -1.69
C HIS A 406 -9.05 1.72 -2.71
N ALA A 407 -9.53 0.47 -2.72
CA ALA A 407 -9.06 -0.55 -3.65
C ALA A 407 -9.89 -0.54 -4.93
N LEU A 408 -9.26 -0.68 -6.07
CA LEU A 408 -9.90 -0.77 -7.37
C LEU A 408 -10.46 -2.17 -7.60
N SER A 409 -11.69 -2.28 -8.04
CA SER A 409 -12.25 -3.57 -8.47
C SER A 409 -11.74 -3.95 -9.87
N PRO A 410 -11.78 -5.23 -10.27
CA PRO A 410 -11.45 -5.63 -11.64
C PRO A 410 -12.30 -4.89 -12.70
N GLU A 411 -13.56 -4.60 -12.38
CA GLU A 411 -14.42 -3.81 -13.27
C GLU A 411 -14.01 -2.34 -13.29
N GLY A 412 -13.71 -1.73 -12.15
CA GLY A 412 -13.19 -0.37 -12.08
C GLY A 412 -11.85 -0.22 -12.84
N TRP A 413 -10.98 -1.23 -12.76
CA TRP A 413 -9.76 -1.27 -13.56
C TRP A 413 -10.05 -1.25 -15.05
N ARG A 414 -10.98 -2.08 -15.51
CA ARG A 414 -11.37 -2.12 -16.93
C ARG A 414 -11.92 -0.78 -17.41
N ARG A 415 -12.82 -0.15 -16.66
CA ARG A 415 -13.35 1.18 -16.99
C ARG A 415 -12.26 2.24 -17.15
N LEU A 416 -11.17 2.12 -16.37
CA LEU A 416 -10.02 3.02 -16.47
C LEU A 416 -9.06 2.66 -17.60
N THR A 417 -9.00 1.41 -18.07
CA THR A 417 -8.02 0.97 -19.06
C THR A 417 -8.58 0.78 -20.47
N GLU A 418 -9.88 0.48 -20.59
CA GLU A 418 -10.54 0.32 -21.88
C GLU A 418 -10.87 1.69 -22.49
N PRO A 419 -10.79 1.82 -23.83
CA PRO A 419 -11.31 3.00 -24.52
C PRO A 419 -12.80 3.16 -24.23
N ARG A 420 -13.26 4.38 -23.97
CA ARG A 420 -14.71 4.64 -23.90
C ARG A 420 -15.29 4.30 -25.28
N ALA A 421 -16.24 3.36 -25.31
CA ALA A 421 -17.11 3.24 -26.47
C ALA A 421 -17.88 4.57 -26.62
N HIS A 422 -17.59 5.29 -27.69
CA HIS A 422 -18.27 6.54 -28.04
C HIS A 422 -19.70 6.27 -28.53
#